data_6393f05419efca8e30935036107b9b35
#
_entry.id   6393f05419efca8e30935036107b9b35
#
_cell.length_a   1.000
_cell.length_b   1.000
_cell.length_c   1.000
_cell.angle_alpha   90.00
_cell.angle_beta   90.00
_cell.angle_gamma   90.00
#
_symmetry.space_group_name_H-M   'P 1'
#
loop_
_entity.id
_entity.type
_entity.pdbx_description
1 polymer ?
#
loop_
_entity_poly.entity_id
_entity_poly.type
_entity_poly.pdbx_seq_one_letter_code
_entity_poly.pdbx_strand_id
1 'polypeptide(L)'
;MKKLAHGDTSGKWPVKGAPYPLPGAILPYKRVVAFYGNLYAKRMGILGELPPKEMLAKLKGEVKNWEKADPTTPVQSALHYIAVVAQGDPGKDGKYRYRMPFKQIDTVLSLAKKSNSIVFLDVQVALSNIHAELPLLEKYLAMPQVHFGMDPEFSMKDGVTRPGKKIGTYDAADI
;
A
#
# COMPACT_ATOMS: atom_id res chain seq x y z
N MET A 1 22.25 14.83 -2.25
CA MET A 1 21.61 15.05 -3.58
C MET A 1 21.80 13.85 -4.51
N LYS A 2 23.05 13.45 -4.91
CA LYS A 2 23.25 12.27 -5.81
C LYS A 2 22.61 10.98 -5.30
N LYS A 3 22.66 10.70 -4.00
CA LYS A 3 22.02 9.51 -3.40
C LYS A 3 20.49 9.55 -3.47
N LEU A 4 19.87 10.73 -3.35
CA LEU A 4 18.43 10.92 -3.52
C LEU A 4 17.97 10.75 -4.97
N ALA A 5 18.82 11.10 -5.92
CA ALA A 5 18.51 10.98 -7.35
C ALA A 5 18.58 9.54 -7.88
N HIS A 6 19.15 8.60 -7.13
CA HIS A 6 19.30 7.19 -7.54
C HIS A 6 19.81 7.00 -8.98
N GLY A 7 20.72 7.89 -9.41
CA GLY A 7 21.26 7.88 -10.77
C GLY A 7 20.40 8.59 -11.82
N ASP A 8 19.28 9.23 -11.45
CA ASP A 8 18.51 10.05 -12.40
C ASP A 8 19.34 11.24 -12.89
N THR A 9 19.54 11.31 -14.18
CA THR A 9 20.27 12.38 -14.88
C THR A 9 19.34 13.42 -15.51
N SER A 10 18.01 13.20 -15.47
CA SER A 10 17.02 14.10 -16.08
C SER A 10 16.96 15.47 -15.39
N GLY A 11 17.45 15.57 -14.15
CA GLY A 11 17.34 16.76 -13.30
C GLY A 11 15.93 17.04 -12.77
N LYS A 12 15.00 16.16 -13.00
CA LYS A 12 13.61 16.24 -12.50
C LYS A 12 13.48 15.71 -11.09
N TRP A 13 14.38 14.81 -10.68
CA TRP A 13 14.42 14.22 -9.35
C TRP A 13 15.78 14.45 -8.68
N PRO A 14 15.84 14.77 -7.37
CA PRO A 14 14.69 15.07 -6.50
C PRO A 14 14.04 16.42 -6.87
N VAL A 15 12.77 16.56 -6.54
CA VAL A 15 11.99 17.78 -6.81
C VAL A 15 12.67 18.97 -6.12
N LYS A 16 12.93 20.04 -6.89
CA LYS A 16 13.56 21.25 -6.35
C LYS A 16 12.63 21.90 -5.32
N GLY A 17 13.20 22.26 -4.16
CA GLY A 17 12.44 22.90 -3.08
C GLY A 17 11.63 21.93 -2.21
N ALA A 18 11.63 20.63 -2.50
CA ALA A 18 11.02 19.64 -1.61
C ALA A 18 11.76 19.60 -0.27
N PRO A 19 11.04 19.44 0.86
CA PRO A 19 11.68 19.29 2.16
C PRO A 19 12.59 18.06 2.17
N TYR A 20 13.73 18.18 2.85
CA TYR A 20 14.61 17.03 3.04
C TYR A 20 13.94 16.00 3.95
N PRO A 21 14.07 14.68 3.68
CA PRO A 21 13.47 13.64 4.53
C PRO A 21 13.92 13.77 5.98
N LEU A 22 12.96 13.72 6.89
CA LEU A 22 13.23 13.80 8.33
C LEU A 22 13.99 12.54 8.83
N PRO A 23 14.72 12.66 9.95
CA PRO A 23 15.34 11.50 10.59
C PRO A 23 14.31 10.38 10.84
N GLY A 24 14.66 9.15 10.47
CA GLY A 24 13.76 7.99 10.57
C GLY A 24 12.91 7.73 9.34
N ALA A 25 12.91 8.62 8.32
CA ALA A 25 12.25 8.36 7.05
C ALA A 25 12.80 7.07 6.40
N ILE A 26 11.89 6.24 5.91
CA ILE A 26 12.26 4.99 5.20
C ILE A 26 12.85 5.36 3.83
N LEU A 27 12.15 6.14 3.05
CA LEU A 27 12.60 6.62 1.75
C LEU A 27 13.36 7.94 1.90
N PRO A 28 14.42 8.13 1.16
CA PRO A 28 15.05 7.26 0.14
C PRO A 28 16.15 6.34 0.70
N TYR A 29 16.25 6.17 1.99
CA TYR A 29 17.38 5.48 2.65
C TYR A 29 17.28 3.95 2.60
N LYS A 30 16.05 3.43 2.40
CA LYS A 30 15.78 2.00 2.24
C LYS A 30 14.98 1.77 0.96
N ARG A 31 15.02 0.56 0.46
CA ARG A 31 14.09 0.05 -0.55
C ARG A 31 12.96 -0.67 0.16
N VAL A 32 11.72 -0.46 -0.27
CA VAL A 32 10.58 -1.21 0.25
C VAL A 32 10.26 -2.35 -0.72
N VAL A 33 10.19 -3.58 -0.20
CA VAL A 33 9.72 -4.76 -0.92
C VAL A 33 8.43 -5.23 -0.25
N ALA A 34 7.31 -5.09 -0.97
CA ALA A 34 5.99 -5.36 -0.46
C ALA A 34 5.33 -6.57 -1.12
N PHE A 35 4.65 -7.40 -0.33
CA PHE A 35 3.69 -8.36 -0.83
C PHE A 35 2.29 -7.78 -0.73
N TYR A 36 1.66 -7.63 -1.91
CA TYR A 36 0.34 -7.03 -2.09
C TYR A 36 -0.77 -8.08 -2.09
N GLY A 37 -1.96 -7.70 -1.65
CA GLY A 37 -3.14 -8.52 -1.79
C GLY A 37 -4.14 -8.41 -0.66
N ASN A 38 -5.01 -9.44 -0.59
CA ASN A 38 -6.09 -9.53 0.38
C ASN A 38 -6.19 -10.95 0.93
N LEU A 39 -6.45 -11.10 2.24
CA LEU A 39 -6.48 -12.41 2.88
C LEU A 39 -7.71 -13.28 2.50
N TYR A 40 -8.80 -12.67 2.00
CA TYR A 40 -10.00 -13.41 1.58
C TYR A 40 -9.94 -13.88 0.13
N ALA A 41 -9.16 -13.21 -0.71
CA ALA A 41 -9.16 -13.45 -2.13
C ALA A 41 -7.76 -13.81 -2.63
N LYS A 42 -7.49 -15.09 -2.77
CA LYS A 42 -6.20 -15.64 -3.24
C LYS A 42 -5.73 -15.08 -4.58
N ARG A 43 -6.65 -14.64 -5.44
CA ARG A 43 -6.35 -14.08 -6.75
C ARG A 43 -5.98 -12.59 -6.74
N MET A 44 -6.11 -11.92 -5.60
CA MET A 44 -5.83 -10.48 -5.48
C MET A 44 -4.38 -10.18 -5.10
N GLY A 45 -3.51 -11.17 -5.13
CA GLY A 45 -2.07 -11.00 -4.91
C GLY A 45 -1.48 -11.98 -3.91
N ILE A 46 -0.15 -11.97 -3.91
CA ILE A 46 0.67 -12.95 -3.19
C ILE A 46 0.43 -12.97 -1.68
N LEU A 47 -0.03 -11.85 -1.10
CA LEU A 47 -0.29 -11.75 0.35
C LEU A 47 -1.31 -12.79 0.84
N GLY A 48 -2.34 -13.10 0.04
CA GLY A 48 -3.38 -14.07 0.37
C GLY A 48 -3.32 -15.38 -0.41
N GLU A 49 -2.42 -15.49 -1.39
CA GLU A 49 -2.30 -16.65 -2.26
C GLU A 49 -1.79 -17.89 -1.50
N LEU A 50 -0.77 -17.69 -0.67
CA LEU A 50 -0.09 -18.74 0.07
C LEU A 50 -0.51 -18.78 1.55
N PRO A 51 -0.37 -19.94 2.22
CA PRO A 51 -0.46 -19.98 3.67
C PRO A 51 0.50 -18.98 4.34
N PRO A 52 0.14 -18.35 5.47
CA PRO A 52 0.93 -17.26 6.06
C PRO A 52 2.41 -17.58 6.28
N LYS A 53 2.75 -18.79 6.72
CA LYS A 53 4.15 -19.22 6.94
C LYS A 53 4.96 -19.24 5.64
N GLU A 54 4.37 -19.75 4.58
CA GLU A 54 4.99 -19.84 3.25
C GLU A 54 5.11 -18.44 2.62
N MET A 55 4.07 -17.64 2.73
CA MET A 55 4.05 -16.26 2.26
C MET A 55 5.19 -15.45 2.91
N LEU A 56 5.34 -15.52 4.24
CA LEU A 56 6.42 -14.82 4.95
C LEU A 56 7.82 -15.36 4.59
N ALA A 57 7.95 -16.67 4.37
CA ALA A 57 9.22 -17.26 3.93
C ALA A 57 9.59 -16.77 2.52
N LYS A 58 8.62 -16.68 1.61
CA LYS A 58 8.82 -16.16 0.25
C LYS A 58 9.19 -14.67 0.28
N LEU A 59 8.50 -13.84 1.07
CA LEU A 59 8.85 -12.43 1.26
C LEU A 59 10.29 -12.28 1.76
N LYS A 60 10.70 -13.06 2.75
CA LYS A 60 12.07 -13.07 3.24
C LYS A 60 13.08 -13.45 2.15
N GLY A 61 12.72 -14.37 1.26
CA GLY A 61 13.53 -14.73 0.09
C GLY A 61 13.71 -13.55 -0.87
N GLU A 62 12.62 -12.85 -1.19
CA GLU A 62 12.67 -11.67 -2.06
C GLU A 62 13.50 -10.54 -1.45
N VAL A 63 13.36 -10.26 -0.16
CA VAL A 63 14.22 -9.30 0.55
C VAL A 63 15.70 -9.61 0.35
N LYS A 64 16.10 -10.88 0.54
CA LYS A 64 17.50 -11.32 0.33
C LYS A 64 17.96 -11.16 -1.12
N ASN A 65 17.09 -11.43 -2.10
CA ASN A 65 17.39 -11.24 -3.50
C ASN A 65 17.70 -9.77 -3.82
N TRP A 66 16.89 -8.86 -3.29
CA TRP A 66 17.08 -7.42 -3.45
C TRP A 66 18.34 -6.90 -2.73
N GLU A 67 18.62 -7.38 -1.52
CA GLU A 67 19.86 -7.06 -0.79
C GLU A 67 21.11 -7.56 -1.50
N LYS A 68 21.03 -8.75 -2.15
CA LYS A 68 22.12 -9.29 -2.97
C LYS A 68 22.35 -8.49 -4.24
N ALA A 69 21.26 -8.01 -4.88
CA ALA A 69 21.34 -7.21 -6.10
C ALA A 69 21.94 -5.82 -5.86
N ASP A 70 21.63 -5.22 -4.73
CA ASP A 70 22.19 -3.93 -4.31
C ASP A 70 22.47 -3.92 -2.79
N PRO A 71 23.69 -4.33 -2.39
CA PRO A 71 24.06 -4.38 -0.97
C PRO A 71 24.17 -3.00 -0.30
N THR A 72 24.15 -1.92 -1.06
CA THR A 72 24.33 -0.55 -0.53
C THR A 72 23.03 0.06 -0.03
N THR A 73 21.88 -0.49 -0.43
CA THR A 73 20.56 0.02 -0.05
C THR A 73 19.82 -1.03 0.78
N PRO A 74 19.67 -0.82 2.10
CA PRO A 74 18.93 -1.73 2.96
C PRO A 74 17.49 -1.94 2.50
N VAL A 75 16.93 -3.11 2.72
CA VAL A 75 15.56 -3.45 2.34
C VAL A 75 14.65 -3.50 3.55
N GLN A 76 13.50 -2.82 3.46
CA GLN A 76 12.39 -2.91 4.39
C GLN A 76 11.30 -3.78 3.75
N SER A 77 10.97 -4.90 4.38
CA SER A 77 9.82 -5.70 3.98
C SER A 77 8.50 -5.03 4.35
N ALA A 78 7.47 -5.25 3.54
CA ALA A 78 6.13 -4.73 3.79
C ALA A 78 5.05 -5.76 3.44
N LEU A 79 3.93 -5.69 4.18
CA LEU A 79 2.67 -6.33 3.80
C LEU A 79 1.72 -5.24 3.33
N HIS A 80 1.38 -5.24 2.06
CA HIS A 80 0.50 -4.24 1.43
C HIS A 80 -0.90 -4.83 1.30
N TYR A 81 -1.73 -4.55 2.29
CA TYR A 81 -3.04 -5.16 2.46
C TYR A 81 -4.16 -4.25 1.96
N ILE A 82 -5.01 -4.77 1.08
CA ILE A 82 -6.17 -4.04 0.57
C ILE A 82 -7.26 -4.03 1.65
N ALA A 83 -7.35 -2.92 2.38
CA ALA A 83 -8.29 -2.75 3.49
C ALA A 83 -9.68 -2.29 3.04
N VAL A 84 -9.76 -1.59 1.90
CA VAL A 84 -11.01 -1.25 1.21
C VAL A 84 -10.88 -1.70 -0.24
N VAL A 85 -11.76 -2.60 -0.67
CA VAL A 85 -11.69 -3.28 -1.97
C VAL A 85 -12.78 -2.74 -2.89
N ALA A 86 -12.41 -2.23 -4.06
CA ALA A 86 -13.37 -1.94 -5.13
C ALA A 86 -13.97 -3.26 -5.65
N GLN A 87 -15.26 -3.29 -5.91
CA GLN A 87 -15.98 -4.49 -6.33
C GLN A 87 -17.06 -4.19 -7.37
N GLY A 88 -17.49 -5.23 -8.07
CA GLY A 88 -18.56 -5.12 -9.09
C GLY A 88 -19.98 -4.99 -8.51
N ASP A 89 -20.16 -5.33 -7.23
CA ASP A 89 -21.43 -5.22 -6.52
C ASP A 89 -21.58 -3.82 -5.90
N PRO A 90 -22.77 -3.18 -5.98
CA PRO A 90 -22.97 -1.84 -5.42
C PRO A 90 -22.81 -1.77 -3.90
N GLY A 91 -22.99 -2.90 -3.22
CA GLY A 91 -23.07 -2.93 -1.76
C GLY A 91 -24.33 -2.24 -1.23
N LYS A 92 -24.43 -2.12 0.09
CA LYS A 92 -25.62 -1.54 0.75
C LYS A 92 -25.79 -0.03 0.49
N ASP A 93 -24.71 0.68 0.21
CA ASP A 93 -24.68 2.13 0.04
C ASP A 93 -24.43 2.58 -1.41
N GLY A 94 -24.42 1.66 -2.36
CA GLY A 94 -24.21 1.94 -3.77
C GLY A 94 -22.78 2.38 -4.14
N LYS A 95 -21.81 2.25 -3.25
CA LYS A 95 -20.46 2.79 -3.45
C LYS A 95 -19.49 1.85 -4.15
N TYR A 96 -19.91 0.62 -4.48
CA TYR A 96 -19.11 -0.38 -5.21
C TYR A 96 -17.76 -0.68 -4.54
N ARG A 97 -17.73 -0.63 -3.21
CA ARG A 97 -16.55 -1.02 -2.43
C ARG A 97 -16.95 -1.84 -1.22
N TYR A 98 -16.02 -2.66 -0.74
CA TYR A 98 -16.18 -3.44 0.48
C TYR A 98 -15.07 -3.10 1.47
N ARG A 99 -15.45 -2.67 2.68
CA ARG A 99 -14.53 -2.45 3.78
C ARG A 99 -14.24 -3.77 4.47
N MET A 100 -12.98 -4.16 4.49
CA MET A 100 -12.57 -5.41 5.13
C MET A 100 -12.78 -5.35 6.64
N PRO A 101 -13.16 -6.47 7.27
CA PRO A 101 -13.29 -6.51 8.72
C PRO A 101 -11.98 -6.16 9.43
N PHE A 102 -12.03 -5.36 10.47
CA PHE A 102 -10.87 -4.96 11.26
C PHE A 102 -10.04 -6.15 11.77
N LYS A 103 -10.69 -7.26 12.10
CA LYS A 103 -10.01 -8.52 12.47
C LYS A 103 -8.98 -8.98 11.42
N GLN A 104 -9.19 -8.69 10.15
CA GLN A 104 -8.19 -9.01 9.12
C GLN A 104 -7.00 -8.07 9.18
N ILE A 105 -7.22 -6.77 9.41
CA ILE A 105 -6.13 -5.81 9.63
C ILE A 105 -5.29 -6.25 10.83
N ASP A 106 -5.95 -6.65 11.94
CA ASP A 106 -5.27 -7.17 13.12
C ASP A 106 -4.44 -8.42 12.81
N THR A 107 -4.95 -9.29 11.94
CA THR A 107 -4.22 -10.48 11.45
C THR A 107 -2.98 -10.09 10.66
N VAL A 108 -3.11 -9.13 9.73
CA VAL A 108 -1.97 -8.63 8.92
C VAL A 108 -0.92 -7.99 9.82
N LEU A 109 -1.31 -7.19 10.81
CA LEU A 109 -0.40 -6.59 11.79
C LEU A 109 0.36 -7.65 12.58
N SER A 110 -0.34 -8.72 12.99
CA SER A 110 0.28 -9.86 13.67
C SER A 110 1.30 -10.58 12.78
N LEU A 111 1.03 -10.75 11.49
CA LEU A 111 1.96 -11.33 10.53
C LEU A 111 3.17 -10.41 10.28
N ALA A 112 2.93 -9.12 10.11
CA ALA A 112 3.97 -8.12 9.93
C ALA A 112 4.95 -8.08 11.12
N LYS A 113 4.43 -8.16 12.34
CA LYS A 113 5.25 -8.26 13.56
C LYS A 113 6.18 -9.47 13.53
N LYS A 114 5.72 -10.63 13.04
CA LYS A 114 6.56 -11.87 12.94
C LYS A 114 7.72 -11.74 11.96
N SER A 115 7.61 -10.86 10.96
CA SER A 115 8.61 -10.66 9.91
C SER A 115 9.34 -9.32 10.01
N ASN A 116 9.11 -8.53 11.05
CA ASN A 116 9.61 -7.16 11.18
C ASN A 116 9.29 -6.30 9.94
N SER A 117 8.08 -6.47 9.42
CA SER A 117 7.59 -5.76 8.24
C SER A 117 6.75 -4.55 8.64
N ILE A 118 6.75 -3.52 7.81
CA ILE A 118 5.75 -2.46 7.86
C ILE A 118 4.47 -2.93 7.17
N VAL A 119 3.36 -2.22 7.38
CA VAL A 119 2.06 -2.50 6.76
C VAL A 119 1.60 -1.29 5.97
N PHE A 120 1.18 -1.49 4.72
CA PHE A 120 0.36 -0.52 4.01
C PHE A 120 -1.10 -0.97 4.08
N LEU A 121 -1.98 -0.05 4.45
CA LEU A 121 -3.43 -0.22 4.31
C LEU A 121 -3.85 0.46 3.02
N ASP A 122 -4.13 -0.34 2.02
CA ASP A 122 -4.53 0.12 0.70
C ASP A 122 -6.04 0.37 0.62
N VAL A 123 -6.43 1.46 -0.05
CA VAL A 123 -7.82 1.91 -0.15
C VAL A 123 -8.20 2.15 -1.60
N GLN A 124 -9.10 1.30 -2.09
CA GLN A 124 -9.74 1.40 -3.40
C GLN A 124 -11.14 1.99 -3.20
N VAL A 125 -11.29 3.29 -3.35
CA VAL A 125 -12.50 4.03 -2.93
C VAL A 125 -13.74 3.77 -3.80
N ALA A 126 -13.58 3.33 -5.03
CA ALA A 126 -14.65 3.17 -6.02
C ALA A 126 -15.49 4.45 -6.18
N LEU A 127 -16.79 4.43 -5.87
CA LEU A 127 -17.67 5.61 -5.87
C LEU A 127 -17.72 6.34 -4.50
N SER A 128 -16.84 5.94 -3.56
CA SER A 128 -16.57 6.69 -2.32
C SER A 128 -15.44 7.70 -2.55
N ASN A 129 -14.81 8.18 -1.48
CA ASN A 129 -13.65 9.07 -1.54
C ASN A 129 -12.75 8.84 -0.31
N ILE A 130 -11.54 9.38 -0.35
CA ILE A 130 -10.54 9.24 0.71
C ILE A 130 -11.04 9.83 2.04
N HIS A 131 -11.68 10.99 2.01
CA HIS A 131 -12.19 11.67 3.22
C HIS A 131 -13.25 10.86 3.96
N ALA A 132 -14.00 10.00 3.26
CA ALA A 132 -14.99 9.10 3.88
C ALA A 132 -14.37 7.79 4.40
N GLU A 133 -13.29 7.31 3.76
CA GLU A 133 -12.70 6.01 4.11
C GLU A 133 -11.57 6.13 5.15
N LEU A 134 -10.75 7.17 5.07
CA LEU A 134 -9.56 7.34 5.91
C LEU A 134 -9.85 7.42 7.41
N PRO A 135 -10.85 8.18 7.90
CA PRO A 135 -11.14 8.27 9.33
C PRO A 135 -11.48 6.94 9.99
N LEU A 136 -12.02 5.99 9.22
CA LEU A 136 -12.35 4.65 9.73
C LEU A 136 -11.10 3.81 10.04
N LEU A 137 -9.95 4.17 9.45
CA LEU A 137 -8.68 3.50 9.62
C LEU A 137 -7.74 4.24 10.58
N GLU A 138 -8.14 5.39 11.12
CA GLU A 138 -7.30 6.29 11.94
C GLU A 138 -6.56 5.56 13.07
N LYS A 139 -7.26 4.69 13.82
CA LYS A 139 -6.65 3.93 14.92
C LYS A 139 -5.47 3.05 14.49
N TYR A 140 -5.46 2.59 13.23
CA TYR A 140 -4.36 1.82 12.66
C TYR A 140 -3.28 2.72 12.08
N LEU A 141 -3.68 3.80 11.41
CA LEU A 141 -2.76 4.75 10.80
C LEU A 141 -1.96 5.56 11.84
N ALA A 142 -2.46 5.63 13.09
CA ALA A 142 -1.70 6.17 14.22
C ALA A 142 -0.55 5.26 14.69
N MET A 143 -0.48 4.02 14.20
CA MET A 143 0.62 3.09 14.55
C MET A 143 1.86 3.38 13.70
N PRO A 144 3.07 3.49 14.27
CA PRO A 144 4.27 3.93 13.54
C PRO A 144 4.71 2.97 12.42
N GLN A 145 4.28 1.72 12.45
CA GLN A 145 4.58 0.72 11.42
C GLN A 145 3.51 0.63 10.33
N VAL A 146 2.43 1.42 10.42
CA VAL A 146 1.31 1.40 9.46
C VAL A 146 1.38 2.63 8.57
N HIS A 147 1.27 2.41 7.29
CA HIS A 147 1.30 3.43 6.25
C HIS A 147 0.02 3.37 5.43
N PHE A 148 -0.35 4.49 4.86
CA PHE A 148 -1.51 4.60 4.00
C PHE A 148 -1.12 4.35 2.53
N GLY A 149 -1.91 3.53 1.83
CA GLY A 149 -1.85 3.31 0.40
C GLY A 149 -3.10 3.84 -0.28
N MET A 150 -2.93 4.62 -1.34
CA MET A 150 -4.01 5.09 -2.21
C MET A 150 -3.93 4.37 -3.54
N ASP A 151 -5.03 3.74 -3.96
CA ASP A 151 -5.13 3.13 -5.27
C ASP A 151 -5.94 4.02 -6.21
N PRO A 152 -5.28 4.81 -7.09
CA PRO A 152 -5.98 5.73 -7.98
C PRO A 152 -6.77 5.02 -9.07
N GLU A 153 -6.40 3.81 -9.45
CA GLU A 153 -7.05 3.04 -10.52
C GLU A 153 -8.56 2.92 -10.31
N PHE A 154 -8.97 2.75 -9.06
CA PHE A 154 -10.37 2.57 -8.67
C PHE A 154 -11.03 3.85 -8.10
N SER A 155 -10.48 5.02 -8.30
CA SER A 155 -11.12 6.30 -7.92
C SER A 155 -12.06 6.78 -9.01
N MET A 156 -13.35 6.51 -8.85
CA MET A 156 -14.39 6.85 -9.85
C MET A 156 -14.99 8.21 -9.54
N LYS A 157 -14.27 9.28 -9.87
CA LYS A 157 -14.64 10.69 -9.57
C LYS A 157 -15.94 11.16 -10.20
N ASP A 158 -16.38 10.54 -11.28
CA ASP A 158 -17.67 10.90 -11.92
C ASP A 158 -18.90 10.47 -11.11
N GLY A 159 -18.69 9.67 -10.06
CA GLY A 159 -19.75 9.21 -9.17
C GLY A 159 -20.74 8.20 -9.77
N VAL A 160 -20.53 7.78 -11.00
CA VAL A 160 -21.47 6.89 -11.74
C VAL A 160 -20.81 5.71 -12.42
N THR A 161 -19.58 5.84 -12.91
CA THR A 161 -18.86 4.75 -13.57
C THR A 161 -18.46 3.68 -12.56
N ARG A 162 -18.82 2.42 -12.83
CA ARG A 162 -18.42 1.29 -11.98
C ARG A 162 -16.91 1.08 -12.04
N PRO A 163 -16.27 0.69 -10.93
CA PRO A 163 -14.85 0.33 -10.92
C PRO A 163 -14.56 -0.77 -11.94
N GLY A 164 -13.38 -0.71 -12.57
CA GLY A 164 -12.96 -1.64 -13.61
C GLY A 164 -13.52 -1.36 -15.02
N LYS A 165 -14.35 -0.33 -15.21
CA LYS A 165 -14.83 0.11 -16.54
C LYS A 165 -13.94 1.19 -17.14
N LYS A 166 -13.22 1.93 -16.33
CA LYS A 166 -12.17 2.87 -16.71
C LYS A 166 -11.12 2.92 -15.61
N ILE A 167 -9.95 3.44 -15.93
CA ILE A 167 -8.91 3.75 -14.96
C ILE A 167 -9.24 5.07 -14.29
N GLY A 168 -9.28 5.06 -12.96
CA GLY A 168 -9.49 6.24 -12.15
C GLY A 168 -8.23 7.08 -11.95
N THR A 169 -8.35 8.19 -11.24
CA THR A 169 -7.25 9.11 -10.94
C THR A 169 -7.45 9.80 -9.61
N TYR A 170 -6.35 10.25 -8.99
CA TYR A 170 -6.34 11.24 -7.92
C TYR A 170 -5.63 12.52 -8.36
N ASP A 171 -6.00 13.63 -7.76
CA ASP A 171 -5.25 14.88 -7.79
C ASP A 171 -5.12 15.44 -6.36
N ALA A 172 -4.47 16.60 -6.22
CA ALA A 172 -4.22 17.19 -4.91
C ALA A 172 -5.49 17.57 -4.12
N ALA A 173 -6.62 17.74 -4.80
CA ALA A 173 -7.89 18.04 -4.13
C ALA A 173 -8.57 16.81 -3.54
N ASP A 174 -8.13 15.60 -3.90
CA ASP A 174 -8.67 14.34 -3.33
C ASP A 174 -8.01 13.97 -1.99
N ILE A 175 -6.91 14.65 -1.61
CA ILE A 175 -6.05 14.36 -0.48
C ILE A 175 -6.11 15.48 0.55
#